data_c72bbf85fd0fc866ef4b416d3e6df64f
#
_entry.id   c72bbf85fd0fc866ef4b416d3e6df64f
#
_cell.length_a   1.000
_cell.length_b   1.000
_cell.length_c   1.000
_cell.angle_alpha   90.00
_cell.angle_beta   90.00
_cell.angle_gamma   90.00
#
_symmetry.space_group_name_H-M   'P 1'
#
loop_
_entity.id
_entity.type
_entity.pdbx_description
1 polymer ?
#
loop_
_entity_poly.entity_id
_entity_poly.type
_entity_poly.pdbx_seq_one_letter_code
_entity_poly.pdbx_strand_id
1 'polypeptide(L)'
;MNSLSFSNLHFFTGVDTHLKNWRVTIQNSGIELKTFSMNPSPDELYGYLNKNYPGGVYHIVYEAGFCGFWPQRKFKELGINCIVVNPPDLSPEKFSKIKWLFLNKLRR
;
A
#
# COMPACT_ATOMS: atom_id res chain seq x y z
N MET A 1 26.70 11.77 -8.43
CA MET A 1 25.31 11.84 -8.90
C MET A 1 24.36 11.89 -7.71
N ASN A 2 23.42 12.74 -7.82
CA ASN A 2 22.46 12.84 -6.76
C ASN A 2 21.37 11.81 -6.91
N SER A 3 21.27 10.99 -5.93
CA SER A 3 20.11 10.14 -5.85
C SER A 3 18.95 10.97 -5.31
N LEU A 4 17.80 10.81 -5.93
CA LEU A 4 16.61 11.37 -5.36
C LEU A 4 16.34 10.65 -4.04
N SER A 5 16.00 11.43 -3.03
CA SER A 5 15.61 10.87 -1.75
C SER A 5 14.22 11.34 -1.41
N PHE A 6 13.38 10.39 -1.03
CA PHE A 6 12.02 10.65 -0.60
C PHE A 6 11.89 10.51 0.91
N SER A 7 12.99 10.81 1.62
CA SER A 7 13.02 10.71 3.08
C SER A 7 11.90 11.52 3.71
N ASN A 8 11.22 10.91 4.66
CA ASN A 8 10.10 11.51 5.39
C ASN A 8 8.84 11.73 4.56
N LEU A 9 8.83 11.31 3.30
CA LEU A 9 7.60 11.32 2.51
C LEU A 9 6.87 10.01 2.71
N HIS A 10 5.55 10.12 2.85
CA HIS A 10 4.69 8.97 3.09
C HIS A 10 3.98 8.58 1.80
N PHE A 11 4.06 7.31 1.47
CA PHE A 11 3.42 6.75 0.28
C PHE A 11 2.36 5.75 0.72
N PHE A 12 1.14 5.95 0.25
CA PHE A 12 -0.01 5.14 0.61
C PHE A 12 -0.36 4.26 -0.58
N THR A 13 -0.39 2.97 -0.33
CA THR A 13 -0.58 1.99 -1.39
C THR A 13 -1.80 1.15 -1.06
N GLY A 14 -2.81 1.28 -1.91
CA GLY A 14 -3.98 0.41 -1.85
C GLY A 14 -3.75 -0.79 -2.74
N VAL A 15 -3.99 -1.98 -2.22
CA VAL A 15 -3.80 -3.21 -2.97
C VAL A 15 -5.13 -3.93 -3.07
N ASP A 16 -5.61 -4.10 -4.30
CA ASP A 16 -6.78 -4.90 -4.58
C ASP A 16 -6.28 -6.30 -4.92
N THR A 17 -6.45 -7.23 -3.98
CA THR A 17 -5.88 -8.56 -4.08
C THR A 17 -6.80 -9.49 -4.87
N HIS A 18 -6.25 -10.11 -5.88
CA HIS A 18 -6.91 -11.15 -6.65
C HIS A 18 -6.03 -12.39 -6.67
N LEU A 19 -6.60 -13.51 -7.05
CA LEU A 19 -5.89 -14.79 -6.99
C LEU A 19 -4.62 -14.79 -7.84
N LYS A 20 -4.68 -14.21 -9.03
CA LYS A 20 -3.57 -14.27 -9.99
C LYS A 20 -2.78 -12.98 -10.11
N ASN A 21 -3.35 -11.86 -9.70
CA ASN A 21 -2.66 -10.59 -9.75
C ASN A 21 -3.18 -9.63 -8.71
N TRP A 22 -2.39 -8.61 -8.43
CA TRP A 22 -2.76 -7.53 -7.56
C TRP A 22 -2.87 -6.24 -8.37
N ARG A 23 -3.89 -5.45 -8.10
CA ARG A 23 -4.00 -4.11 -8.65
C ARG A 23 -3.57 -3.13 -7.57
N VAL A 24 -2.60 -2.29 -7.90
CA VAL A 24 -1.92 -1.45 -6.92
C VAL A 24 -2.10 0.02 -7.29
N THR A 25 -2.46 0.84 -6.31
CA THR A 25 -2.55 2.29 -6.48
C THR A 25 -1.69 2.96 -5.43
N ILE A 26 -0.75 3.78 -5.87
CA ILE A 26 0.17 4.49 -5.00
C ILE A 26 -0.19 5.96 -4.96
N GLN A 27 -0.26 6.53 -3.77
CA GLN A 27 -0.61 7.93 -3.56
C GLN A 27 0.38 8.60 -2.61
N ASN A 28 0.52 9.90 -2.80
CA ASN A 28 1.24 10.75 -1.85
C ASN A 28 0.44 12.04 -1.70
N SER A 29 0.13 12.39 -0.45
CA SER A 29 -0.62 13.61 -0.12
C SER A 29 -1.94 13.72 -0.89
N GLY A 30 -2.61 12.60 -1.08
CA GLY A 30 -3.90 12.56 -1.77
C GLY A 30 -3.81 12.57 -3.28
N ILE A 31 -2.60 12.62 -3.84
CA ILE A 31 -2.40 12.61 -5.28
C ILE A 31 -2.01 11.20 -5.72
N GLU A 32 -2.75 10.67 -6.68
CA GLU A 32 -2.43 9.37 -7.24
C GLU A 32 -1.20 9.49 -8.13
N LEU A 33 -0.18 8.69 -7.81
CA LEU A 33 1.08 8.69 -8.55
C LEU A 33 1.12 7.62 -9.61
N LYS A 34 0.61 6.45 -9.30
CA LYS A 34 0.71 5.29 -10.19
C LYS A 34 -0.35 4.27 -9.86
N THR A 35 -0.91 3.66 -10.90
CA THR A 35 -1.80 2.49 -10.76
C THR A 35 -1.32 1.44 -11.76
N PHE A 36 -1.17 0.22 -11.29
CA PHE A 36 -0.66 -0.86 -12.14
C PHE A 36 -1.08 -2.21 -11.58
N SER A 37 -0.93 -3.24 -12.40
CA SER A 37 -1.16 -4.63 -11.98
C SER A 37 0.18 -5.32 -11.81
N MET A 38 0.26 -6.26 -10.88
CA MET A 38 1.48 -6.99 -10.61
C MET A 38 1.17 -8.40 -10.10
N ASN A 39 2.18 -9.22 -10.00
CA ASN A 39 2.05 -10.54 -9.38
C ASN A 39 1.77 -10.40 -7.89
N PRO A 40 1.06 -11.34 -7.28
CA PRO A 40 0.81 -11.33 -5.83
C PRO A 40 2.09 -11.59 -5.04
N SER A 41 2.87 -10.55 -4.83
CA SER A 41 4.15 -10.69 -4.14
C SER A 41 4.48 -9.43 -3.35
N PRO A 42 4.46 -9.51 -2.01
CA PRO A 42 4.89 -8.38 -1.18
C PRO A 42 6.33 -7.96 -1.45
N ASP A 43 7.21 -8.93 -1.72
CA ASP A 43 8.61 -8.62 -2.02
C ASP A 43 8.75 -7.80 -3.28
N GLU A 44 7.99 -8.13 -4.33
CA GLU A 44 8.02 -7.36 -5.58
C GLU A 44 7.47 -5.94 -5.38
N LEU A 45 6.40 -5.82 -4.59
CA LEU A 45 5.85 -4.50 -4.33
C LEU A 45 6.82 -3.66 -3.52
N TYR A 46 7.43 -4.25 -2.50
CA TYR A 46 8.45 -3.55 -1.71
C TYR A 46 9.61 -3.11 -2.61
N GLY A 47 10.07 -3.99 -3.48
CA GLY A 47 11.13 -3.67 -4.43
C GLY A 47 10.77 -2.50 -5.34
N TYR A 48 9.54 -2.50 -5.82
CA TYR A 48 9.04 -1.40 -6.65
C TYR A 48 9.05 -0.07 -5.89
N LEU A 49 8.51 -0.09 -4.67
CA LEU A 49 8.45 1.12 -3.84
C LEU A 49 9.85 1.63 -3.53
N ASN A 50 10.75 0.73 -3.18
CA ASN A 50 12.10 1.10 -2.82
C ASN A 50 12.90 1.63 -4.00
N LYS A 51 12.63 1.09 -5.18
CA LYS A 51 13.31 1.53 -6.40
C LYS A 51 12.82 2.90 -6.87
N ASN A 52 11.52 3.14 -6.79
CA ASN A 52 10.93 4.35 -7.33
C ASN A 52 10.81 5.48 -6.32
N TYR A 53 10.73 5.14 -5.03
CA TYR A 53 10.59 6.13 -3.96
C TYR A 53 11.57 5.83 -2.83
N PRO A 54 12.89 5.82 -3.13
CA PRO A 54 13.88 5.41 -2.14
C PRO A 54 13.86 6.32 -0.92
N GLY A 55 13.90 5.71 0.25
CA GLY A 55 13.89 6.44 1.51
C GLY A 55 12.50 6.79 2.02
N GLY A 56 11.47 6.51 1.25
CA GLY A 56 10.10 6.83 1.64
C GLY A 56 9.59 5.95 2.78
N VAL A 57 8.51 6.40 3.39
CA VAL A 57 7.78 5.63 4.39
C VAL A 57 6.56 5.04 3.70
N TYR A 58 6.48 3.73 3.67
CA TYR A 58 5.45 3.04 2.89
C TYR A 58 4.35 2.50 3.79
N HIS A 59 3.11 2.73 3.37
CA HIS A 59 1.92 2.26 4.08
C HIS A 59 1.05 1.51 3.09
N ILE A 60 0.63 0.32 3.49
CA ILE A 60 -0.17 -0.53 2.61
C ILE A 60 -1.50 -0.83 3.27
N VAL A 61 -2.56 -0.81 2.48
CA VAL A 61 -3.88 -1.24 2.91
C VAL A 61 -4.43 -2.20 1.87
N TYR A 62 -4.96 -3.32 2.32
CA TYR A 62 -5.63 -4.25 1.43
C TYR A 62 -6.81 -4.90 2.14
N GLU A 63 -7.72 -5.45 1.35
CA GLU A 63 -8.88 -6.14 1.85
C GLU A 63 -8.56 -7.62 1.97
N ALA A 64 -8.76 -8.17 3.17
CA ALA A 64 -8.59 -9.59 3.38
C ALA A 64 -9.70 -10.32 2.65
N GLY A 65 -9.34 -11.23 1.79
CA GLY A 65 -10.27 -12.09 1.13
C GLY A 65 -9.76 -13.51 1.28
N PHE A 66 -9.72 -14.21 0.18
CA PHE A 66 -9.18 -15.55 0.17
C PHE A 66 -7.70 -15.61 0.55
N CYS A 67 -6.98 -14.51 0.41
CA CYS A 67 -5.55 -14.48 0.73
C CYS A 67 -5.28 -14.33 2.23
N GLY A 68 -6.28 -13.89 3.03
CA GLY A 68 -6.12 -13.77 4.47
C GLY A 68 -5.05 -12.77 4.88
N PHE A 69 -4.24 -13.15 5.86
CA PHE A 69 -3.28 -12.25 6.48
C PHE A 69 -1.82 -12.51 6.10
N TRP A 70 -1.57 -13.44 5.18
CA TRP A 70 -0.18 -13.73 4.84
C TRP A 70 0.54 -12.51 4.22
N PRO A 71 -0.12 -11.67 3.38
CA PRO A 71 0.56 -10.50 2.88
C PRO A 71 0.94 -9.52 3.98
N GLN A 72 0.07 -9.34 4.97
CA GLN A 72 0.36 -8.45 6.09
C GLN A 72 1.59 -8.91 6.85
N ARG A 73 1.68 -10.20 7.15
CA ARG A 73 2.84 -10.74 7.87
C ARG A 73 4.12 -10.48 7.09
N LYS A 74 4.07 -10.69 5.77
CA LYS A 74 5.24 -10.48 4.94
C LYS A 74 5.64 -9.01 4.86
N PHE A 75 4.68 -8.11 4.71
CA PHE A 75 4.96 -6.68 4.71
C PHE A 75 5.57 -6.22 6.03
N LYS A 76 5.09 -6.77 7.14
CA LYS A 76 5.66 -6.44 8.45
C LYS A 76 7.12 -6.90 8.55
N GLU A 77 7.43 -8.07 8.03
CA GLU A 77 8.81 -8.54 7.99
C GLU A 77 9.71 -7.60 7.18
N LEU A 78 9.14 -6.96 6.17
CA LEU A 78 9.86 -6.01 5.34
C LEU A 78 9.91 -4.61 5.94
N GLY A 79 9.31 -4.42 7.11
CA GLY A 79 9.32 -3.12 7.78
C GLY A 79 8.26 -2.15 7.27
N ILE A 80 7.22 -2.66 6.65
CA ILE A 80 6.16 -1.83 6.07
C ILE A 80 4.92 -1.87 6.96
N ASN A 81 4.32 -0.70 7.21
CA ASN A 81 3.03 -0.64 7.86
C ASN A 81 1.95 -1.19 6.93
N CYS A 82 1.20 -2.16 7.42
CA CYS A 82 0.16 -2.77 6.60
C CYS A 82 -1.13 -2.91 7.41
N ILE A 83 -2.19 -2.36 6.88
CA ILE A 83 -3.53 -2.46 7.46
C ILE A 83 -4.36 -3.41 6.61
N VAL A 84 -4.98 -4.36 7.27
CA VAL A 84 -5.87 -5.32 6.61
C VAL A 84 -7.30 -5.00 7.02
N VAL A 85 -8.19 -4.94 6.07
CA VAL A 85 -9.61 -4.71 6.32
C VAL A 85 -10.42 -5.93 5.93
N ASN A 86 -11.45 -6.22 6.71
CA ASN A 86 -12.27 -7.41 6.49
C ASN A 86 -13.39 -7.12 5.50
N PRO A 87 -13.57 -8.00 4.49
CA PRO A 87 -14.60 -7.79 3.47
C PRO A 87 -16.03 -7.60 4.00
N PRO A 88 -16.49 -8.35 5.01
CA PRO A 88 -17.86 -8.17 5.50
C PRO A 88 -18.14 -6.78 6.03
N ASP A 89 -17.11 -6.08 6.46
CA ASP A 89 -17.24 -4.76 7.04
C ASP A 89 -16.96 -3.66 6.01
N LEU A 90 -16.74 -4.06 4.75
CA LEU A 90 -16.28 -3.12 3.74
C LEU A 90 -17.22 -2.98 2.58
N SER A 91 -17.92 -1.86 2.56
CA SER A 91 -18.43 -1.32 1.31
C SER A 91 -17.28 -0.56 0.64
N PRO A 92 -17.37 -0.30 -0.67
CA PRO A 92 -16.40 0.57 -1.34
C PRO A 92 -16.25 1.93 -0.66
N GLU A 93 -17.34 2.42 -0.08
CA GLU A 93 -17.34 3.67 0.64
C GLU A 93 -16.48 3.61 1.90
N LYS A 94 -16.59 2.51 2.66
CA LYS A 94 -15.79 2.33 3.87
C LYS A 94 -14.31 2.21 3.53
N PHE A 95 -13.99 1.51 2.45
CA PHE A 95 -12.61 1.38 2.01
C PHE A 95 -12.03 2.76 1.67
N SER A 96 -12.79 3.58 0.96
CA SER A 96 -12.37 4.95 0.64
C SER A 96 -12.20 5.79 1.89
N LYS A 97 -13.10 5.63 2.86
CA LYS A 97 -13.01 6.34 4.13
C LYS A 97 -11.75 5.97 4.91
N ILE A 98 -11.43 4.68 4.93
CA ILE A 98 -10.23 4.21 5.63
C ILE A 98 -8.99 4.80 4.97
N LYS A 99 -8.93 4.79 3.64
CA LYS A 99 -7.82 5.41 2.91
C LYS A 99 -7.73 6.91 3.24
N TRP A 100 -8.86 7.60 3.26
CA TRP A 100 -8.90 9.03 3.55
C TRP A 100 -8.42 9.32 4.98
N LEU A 101 -8.89 8.55 5.95
CA LEU A 101 -8.46 8.70 7.35
C LEU A 101 -6.98 8.43 7.50
N PHE A 102 -6.49 7.42 6.82
CA PHE A 102 -5.08 7.06 6.81
C PHE A 102 -4.24 8.22 6.29
N LEU A 103 -4.63 8.79 5.17
CA LEU A 103 -3.95 9.95 4.59
C LEU A 103 -3.96 11.14 5.53
N ASN A 104 -5.11 11.43 6.11
CA ASN A 104 -5.24 12.57 7.02
C ASN A 104 -4.46 12.40 8.31
N LYS A 105 -4.42 11.21 8.85
CA LYS A 105 -3.68 10.95 10.07
C LYS A 105 -2.20 11.25 9.92
N LEU A 106 -1.67 11.07 8.74
CA LEU A 106 -0.25 11.24 8.47
C LEU A 106 0.10 12.60 7.88
N ARG A 107 -0.89 13.43 7.64
CA ARG A 107 -0.69 14.77 7.12
C ARG A 107 -0.19 15.77 8.15
N ARG A 108 -0.27 15.41 9.39
CA ARG A 108 0.10 16.35 10.44
C ARG A 108 1.59 16.54 10.54
#